data_51c2f13143cb1f727e6fddc34d790283
#
_entry.id   51c2f13143cb1f727e6fddc34d790283
#
_cell.length_a   1.000
_cell.length_b   1.000
_cell.length_c   1.000
_cell.angle_alpha   90.00
_cell.angle_beta   90.00
_cell.angle_gamma   90.00
#
_symmetry.space_group_name_H-M   'P 1'
#
loop_
_entity.id
_entity.type
_entity.pdbx_description
1 polymer ?
#
loop_
_entity_poly.entity_id
_entity_poly.type
_entity_poly.pdbx_seq_one_letter_code
_entity_poly.pdbx_strand_id
1 'polypeptide(L)'
;MRILTSLLACLAAVASFAAPEVGKAAPEFTGKTLDGKTVSLADFKGKTVVLEWYNPGCPYVKKFYEGGKMQEFQKEVVASGAVWLVINTGGHKLENATYYPGTVIQDENQSIGRAYDAKVTPHCFVIDGKGILAYKGAIDSISSAKSADIEKANNYVLAAVKAVKEG
;
A
#
# COMPACT_ATOMS: atom_id res chain seq x y z
N MET A 1 14.40 32.46 50.39
CA MET A 1 14.85 32.10 49.03
C MET A 1 13.97 30.92 48.61
N ARG A 2 12.90 31.17 47.84
CA ARG A 2 11.94 30.17 47.36
C ARG A 2 12.33 29.74 45.95
N ILE A 3 12.72 28.49 45.81
CA ILE A 3 13.03 27.91 44.51
C ILE A 3 11.71 27.42 43.91
N LEU A 4 11.21 28.09 42.86
CA LEU A 4 10.11 27.58 42.05
C LEU A 4 10.67 26.57 41.06
N THR A 5 10.41 25.30 41.28
CA THR A 5 10.64 24.25 40.29
C THR A 5 9.48 24.22 39.30
N SER A 6 9.69 24.76 38.11
CA SER A 6 8.74 24.64 36.99
C SER A 6 8.78 23.21 36.45
N LEU A 7 7.72 22.46 36.67
CA LEU A 7 7.49 21.15 36.07
C LEU A 7 7.00 21.37 34.64
N LEU A 8 7.87 21.15 33.67
CA LEU A 8 7.52 21.17 32.24
C LEU A 8 6.86 19.84 31.90
N ALA A 9 5.54 19.80 31.87
CA ALA A 9 4.78 18.65 31.42
C ALA A 9 4.89 18.55 29.89
N CYS A 10 5.72 17.63 29.38
CA CYS A 10 5.69 17.21 27.98
C CYS A 10 4.37 16.48 27.69
N LEU A 11 3.41 17.18 27.10
CA LEU A 11 2.21 16.56 26.54
C LEU A 11 2.64 15.83 25.27
N ALA A 12 2.83 14.53 25.34
CA ALA A 12 2.98 13.67 24.16
C ALA A 12 1.63 13.65 23.45
N ALA A 13 1.52 14.38 22.34
CA ALA A 13 0.36 14.28 21.45
C ALA A 13 0.31 12.87 20.87
N VAL A 14 -0.62 12.05 21.32
CA VAL A 14 -0.94 10.77 20.67
C VAL A 14 -1.64 11.13 19.36
N ALA A 15 -0.92 11.06 18.24
CA ALA A 15 -1.51 11.22 16.93
C ALA A 15 -2.51 10.07 16.71
N SER A 16 -3.79 10.34 16.88
CA SER A 16 -4.86 9.45 16.44
C SER A 16 -4.90 9.52 14.92
N PHE A 17 -4.40 8.49 14.25
CA PHE A 17 -4.53 8.39 12.82
C PHE A 17 -5.98 8.06 12.48
N ALA A 18 -6.72 9.03 11.97
CA ALA A 18 -7.99 8.75 11.30
C ALA A 18 -7.71 7.89 10.05
N ALA A 19 -8.63 6.97 9.75
CA ALA A 19 -8.52 6.18 8.52
C ALA A 19 -8.39 7.11 7.30
N PRO A 20 -7.49 6.81 6.34
CA PRO A 20 -7.29 7.69 5.19
C PRO A 20 -8.56 7.74 4.33
N GLU A 21 -8.91 8.94 3.86
CA GLU A 21 -10.09 9.21 3.06
C GLU A 21 -9.70 9.49 1.61
N VAL A 22 -10.50 8.94 0.67
CA VAL A 22 -10.35 9.26 -0.77
C VAL A 22 -10.60 10.75 -0.98
N GLY A 23 -9.76 11.40 -1.79
CA GLY A 23 -9.77 12.83 -2.04
C GLY A 23 -8.96 13.66 -1.03
N LYS A 24 -8.35 13.03 -0.02
CA LYS A 24 -7.46 13.68 0.96
C LYS A 24 -6.01 13.24 0.76
N ALA A 25 -5.08 13.95 1.40
CA ALA A 25 -3.68 13.56 1.39
C ALA A 25 -3.51 12.14 1.95
N ALA A 26 -2.78 11.30 1.22
CA ALA A 26 -2.43 9.97 1.67
C ALA A 26 -1.46 10.07 2.88
N PRO A 27 -1.54 9.15 3.85
CA PRO A 27 -0.58 9.11 4.95
C PRO A 27 0.85 8.94 4.44
N GLU A 28 1.75 9.79 4.90
CA GLU A 28 3.18 9.63 4.63
C GLU A 28 3.71 8.39 5.36
N PHE A 29 4.65 7.71 4.73
CA PHE A 29 5.34 6.60 5.34
C PHE A 29 6.82 6.55 4.95
N THR A 30 7.59 5.86 5.76
CA THR A 30 8.96 5.45 5.46
C THR A 30 9.09 3.98 5.88
N GLY A 31 9.67 3.17 5.00
CA GLY A 31 9.90 1.75 5.25
C GLY A 31 11.22 1.29 4.64
N LYS A 32 11.60 0.04 4.89
CA LYS A 32 12.79 -0.58 4.29
C LYS A 32 12.38 -1.60 3.25
N THR A 33 13.10 -1.61 2.13
CA THR A 33 12.99 -2.65 1.11
C THR A 33 13.67 -3.94 1.57
N LEU A 34 13.46 -5.03 0.83
CA LEU A 34 14.11 -6.32 1.12
C LEU A 34 15.64 -6.24 1.05
N ASP A 35 16.20 -5.36 0.23
CA ASP A 35 17.65 -5.10 0.12
C ASP A 35 18.15 -4.04 1.12
N GLY A 36 17.30 -3.64 2.08
CA GLY A 36 17.63 -2.75 3.20
C GLY A 36 17.62 -1.26 2.88
N LYS A 37 17.28 -0.84 1.66
CA LYS A 37 17.16 0.57 1.31
C LYS A 37 15.96 1.20 2.02
N THR A 38 16.12 2.43 2.46
CA THR A 38 15.01 3.22 2.97
C THR A 38 14.26 3.86 1.82
N VAL A 39 12.93 3.73 1.83
CA VAL A 39 12.01 4.28 0.84
C VAL A 39 10.86 4.97 1.56
N SER A 40 10.46 6.14 1.08
CA SER A 40 9.33 6.92 1.58
C SER A 40 8.32 7.20 0.47
N LEU A 41 7.08 7.53 0.82
CA LEU A 41 6.08 7.95 -0.16
C LEU A 41 6.56 9.21 -0.92
N ALA A 42 7.24 10.12 -0.22
CA ALA A 42 7.77 11.35 -0.80
C ALA A 42 8.77 11.13 -1.96
N ASP A 43 9.46 9.97 -2.01
CA ASP A 43 10.40 9.62 -3.09
C ASP A 43 9.69 9.43 -4.44
N PHE A 44 8.39 9.26 -4.43
CA PHE A 44 7.56 9.05 -5.61
C PHE A 44 6.70 10.27 -5.99
N LYS A 45 7.01 11.45 -5.45
CA LYS A 45 6.30 12.69 -5.79
C LYS A 45 6.28 12.92 -7.31
N GLY A 46 5.11 13.26 -7.85
CA GLY A 46 4.88 13.41 -9.28
C GLY A 46 4.50 12.12 -10.01
N LYS A 47 4.50 10.98 -9.33
CA LYS A 47 4.10 9.68 -9.90
C LYS A 47 2.83 9.16 -9.24
N THR A 48 2.01 8.45 -9.99
CA THR A 48 0.95 7.63 -9.41
C THR A 48 1.57 6.45 -8.67
N VAL A 49 1.14 6.19 -7.44
CA VAL A 49 1.65 5.10 -6.60
C VAL A 49 0.50 4.16 -6.26
N VAL A 50 0.71 2.86 -6.49
CA VAL A 50 -0.16 1.79 -5.99
C VAL A 50 0.51 1.15 -4.78
N LEU A 51 -0.21 1.06 -3.66
CA LEU A 51 0.19 0.26 -2.51
C LEU A 51 -0.67 -0.99 -2.47
N GLU A 52 -0.05 -2.15 -2.28
CA GLU A 52 -0.73 -3.44 -2.14
C GLU A 52 -0.32 -4.08 -0.82
N TRP A 53 -1.27 -4.27 0.08
CA TRP A 53 -1.05 -5.10 1.28
C TRP A 53 -1.09 -6.56 0.92
N TYR A 54 -0.02 -7.26 1.27
CA TYR A 54 0.26 -8.63 0.87
C TYR A 54 0.39 -9.57 2.07
N ASN A 55 -0.19 -10.78 1.95
CA ASN A 55 0.01 -11.89 2.86
C ASN A 55 0.04 -13.20 2.04
N PRO A 56 1.18 -13.93 2.02
CA PRO A 56 1.33 -15.16 1.22
C PRO A 56 0.38 -16.29 1.66
N GLY A 57 -0.12 -16.25 2.90
CA GLY A 57 -1.09 -17.21 3.42
C GLY A 57 -2.54 -16.93 3.02
N CYS A 58 -2.84 -15.74 2.49
CA CYS A 58 -4.21 -15.35 2.17
C CYS A 58 -4.69 -15.97 0.86
N PRO A 59 -5.83 -16.72 0.84
CA PRO A 59 -6.38 -17.31 -0.40
C PRO A 59 -6.72 -16.27 -1.47
N TYR A 60 -7.14 -15.07 -1.06
CA TYR A 60 -7.45 -13.97 -1.98
C TYR A 60 -6.19 -13.36 -2.61
N VAL A 61 -5.04 -13.41 -1.93
CA VAL A 61 -3.74 -13.05 -2.52
C VAL A 61 -3.30 -14.14 -3.48
N LYS A 62 -3.36 -15.41 -3.06
CA LYS A 62 -3.01 -16.57 -3.90
C LYS A 62 -3.78 -16.57 -5.22
N LYS A 63 -5.09 -16.25 -5.21
CA LYS A 63 -5.94 -16.08 -6.39
C LYS A 63 -5.22 -15.38 -7.53
N PHE A 64 -4.55 -14.27 -7.23
CA PHE A 64 -3.90 -13.43 -8.25
C PHE A 64 -2.46 -13.83 -8.52
N TYR A 65 -1.73 -14.27 -7.51
CA TYR A 65 -0.29 -14.54 -7.62
C TYR A 65 0.03 -15.90 -8.24
N GLU A 66 -0.69 -16.97 -7.89
CA GLU A 66 -0.41 -18.34 -8.38
C GLU A 66 -0.62 -18.48 -9.89
N GLY A 67 -1.54 -17.68 -10.48
CA GLY A 67 -1.78 -17.65 -11.92
C GLY A 67 -0.99 -16.58 -12.68
N GLY A 68 -0.10 -15.83 -12.01
CA GLY A 68 0.68 -14.75 -12.64
C GLY A 68 -0.09 -13.47 -12.97
N LYS A 69 -1.38 -13.40 -12.65
CA LYS A 69 -2.22 -12.24 -12.99
C LYS A 69 -1.84 -10.97 -12.23
N MET A 70 -1.40 -11.08 -10.97
CA MET A 70 -0.91 -9.93 -10.24
C MET A 70 0.33 -9.34 -10.92
N GLN A 71 1.25 -10.19 -11.35
CA GLN A 71 2.47 -9.76 -12.03
C GLN A 71 2.15 -9.09 -13.38
N GLU A 72 1.10 -9.52 -14.08
CA GLU A 72 0.61 -8.86 -15.29
C GLU A 72 0.09 -7.45 -14.97
N PHE A 73 -0.76 -7.30 -13.95
CA PHE A 73 -1.29 -6.00 -13.51
C PHE A 73 -0.17 -5.06 -13.04
N GLN A 74 0.79 -5.56 -12.27
CA GLN A 74 1.94 -4.79 -11.82
C GLN A 74 2.77 -4.28 -13.01
N LYS A 75 3.03 -5.14 -14.00
CA LYS A 75 3.75 -4.76 -15.24
C LYS A 75 3.00 -3.69 -16.03
N GLU A 76 1.68 -3.83 -16.18
CA GLU A 76 0.84 -2.84 -16.87
C GLU A 76 0.92 -1.48 -16.19
N VAL A 77 0.75 -1.44 -14.86
CA VAL A 77 0.83 -0.22 -14.06
C VAL A 77 2.21 0.42 -14.17
N VAL A 78 3.29 -0.35 -14.03
CA VAL A 78 4.66 0.16 -14.13
C VAL A 78 4.98 0.66 -15.55
N ALA A 79 4.54 -0.06 -16.59
CA ALA A 79 4.70 0.37 -17.98
C ALA A 79 3.97 1.69 -18.27
N SER A 80 2.93 2.01 -17.50
CA SER A 80 2.21 3.29 -17.57
C SER A 80 2.96 4.47 -16.95
N GLY A 81 4.13 4.24 -16.32
CA GLY A 81 4.93 5.23 -15.59
C GLY A 81 4.56 5.39 -14.11
N ALA A 82 3.59 4.62 -13.61
CA ALA A 82 3.25 4.55 -12.20
C ALA A 82 4.19 3.61 -11.42
N VAL A 83 4.09 3.63 -10.10
CA VAL A 83 4.87 2.79 -9.20
C VAL A 83 3.95 1.81 -8.48
N TRP A 84 4.39 0.56 -8.32
CA TRP A 84 3.70 -0.44 -7.50
C TRP A 84 4.58 -0.84 -6.33
N LEU A 85 4.07 -0.67 -5.11
CA LEU A 85 4.74 -1.04 -3.87
C LEU A 85 3.92 -2.11 -3.15
N VAL A 86 4.57 -3.20 -2.80
CA VAL A 86 4.00 -4.29 -2.01
C VAL A 86 4.35 -4.06 -0.54
N ILE A 87 3.36 -3.93 0.32
CA ILE A 87 3.54 -3.69 1.76
C ILE A 87 3.41 -5.02 2.50
N ASN A 88 4.52 -5.46 3.10
CA ASN A 88 4.60 -6.69 3.89
C ASN A 88 4.48 -6.37 5.38
N THR A 89 3.26 -6.18 5.87
CA THR A 89 2.99 -5.93 7.27
C THR A 89 3.04 -7.23 8.08
N GLY A 90 3.77 -7.22 9.20
CA GLY A 90 3.94 -8.37 10.08
C GLY A 90 5.11 -9.29 9.71
N GLY A 91 5.95 -8.90 8.74
CA GLY A 91 7.23 -9.58 8.49
C GLY A 91 7.09 -11.01 7.95
N HIS A 92 6.09 -11.26 7.09
CA HIS A 92 5.98 -12.57 6.44
C HIS A 92 7.25 -12.89 5.66
N LYS A 93 7.75 -14.12 5.75
CA LYS A 93 8.84 -14.59 4.90
C LYS A 93 8.39 -14.61 3.46
N LEU A 94 9.09 -13.88 2.63
CA LEU A 94 8.89 -13.84 1.18
C LEU A 94 9.95 -14.74 0.55
N GLU A 95 9.59 -15.99 0.28
CA GLU A 95 10.55 -17.03 -0.15
C GLU A 95 11.07 -16.83 -1.58
N ASN A 96 10.44 -15.93 -2.38
CA ASN A 96 10.85 -15.67 -3.76
C ASN A 96 10.66 -14.18 -4.13
N ALA A 97 11.76 -13.42 -4.11
CA ALA A 97 11.77 -12.03 -4.56
C ALA A 97 11.33 -11.87 -6.05
N THR A 98 11.47 -12.92 -6.87
CA THR A 98 11.01 -12.94 -8.26
C THR A 98 9.49 -12.97 -8.40
N TYR A 99 8.78 -13.27 -7.33
CA TYR A 99 7.32 -13.26 -7.28
C TYR A 99 6.74 -11.84 -7.26
N TYR A 100 7.56 -10.86 -6.90
CA TYR A 100 7.15 -9.48 -6.68
C TYR A 100 7.96 -8.55 -7.58
N PRO A 101 7.52 -8.28 -8.82
CA PRO A 101 8.24 -7.38 -9.72
C PRO A 101 8.25 -5.91 -9.25
N GLY A 102 7.51 -5.59 -8.19
CA GLY A 102 7.51 -4.29 -7.54
C GLY A 102 8.50 -4.20 -6.36
N THR A 103 8.67 -2.99 -5.81
CA THR A 103 9.43 -2.79 -4.57
C THR A 103 8.63 -3.29 -3.39
N VAL A 104 9.16 -4.26 -2.64
CA VAL A 104 8.55 -4.74 -1.41
C VAL A 104 9.06 -3.90 -0.23
N ILE A 105 8.14 -3.31 0.51
CA ILE A 105 8.40 -2.55 1.74
C ILE A 105 8.09 -3.43 2.94
N GLN A 106 9.07 -3.59 3.82
CA GLN A 106 8.90 -4.29 5.10
C GLN A 106 8.28 -3.34 6.13
N ASP A 107 7.16 -3.76 6.69
CA ASP A 107 6.41 -3.03 7.73
C ASP A 107 6.27 -3.91 8.99
N GLU A 108 7.40 -4.35 9.53
CA GLU A 108 7.47 -5.29 10.66
C GLU A 108 6.78 -4.74 11.92
N ASN A 109 6.94 -3.44 12.17
CA ASN A 109 6.31 -2.75 13.30
C ASN A 109 4.85 -2.35 13.03
N GLN A 110 4.32 -2.64 11.84
CA GLN A 110 2.95 -2.35 11.41
C GLN A 110 2.58 -0.86 11.40
N SER A 111 3.57 0.03 11.33
CA SER A 111 3.31 1.47 11.36
C SER A 111 2.60 1.95 10.10
N ILE A 112 2.99 1.42 8.93
CA ILE A 112 2.37 1.74 7.65
C ILE A 112 0.95 1.15 7.61
N GLY A 113 0.78 -0.12 8.02
CA GLY A 113 -0.53 -0.77 8.10
C GLY A 113 -1.53 0.00 8.96
N ARG A 114 -1.09 0.50 10.12
CA ARG A 114 -1.94 1.33 11.00
C ARG A 114 -2.25 2.69 10.38
N ALA A 115 -1.28 3.36 9.76
CA ALA A 115 -1.50 4.65 9.13
C ALA A 115 -2.53 4.58 7.99
N TYR A 116 -2.51 3.49 7.23
CA TYR A 116 -3.47 3.26 6.14
C TYR A 116 -4.75 2.54 6.57
N ASP A 117 -4.90 2.17 7.86
CA ASP A 117 -6.02 1.37 8.35
C ASP A 117 -6.22 0.10 7.50
N ALA A 118 -5.13 -0.55 7.14
CA ALA A 118 -5.15 -1.74 6.29
C ALA A 118 -5.59 -2.97 7.11
N LYS A 119 -6.78 -3.51 6.81
CA LYS A 119 -7.43 -4.56 7.62
C LYS A 119 -7.50 -5.93 6.95
N VAL A 120 -7.30 -5.97 5.65
CA VAL A 120 -7.47 -7.18 4.83
C VAL A 120 -6.31 -7.34 3.87
N THR A 121 -6.17 -8.53 3.28
CA THR A 121 -5.24 -8.78 2.18
C THR A 121 -5.96 -9.55 1.08
N PRO A 122 -5.77 -9.16 -0.20
CA PRO A 122 -5.12 -7.93 -0.64
C PRO A 122 -5.95 -6.69 -0.31
N HIS A 123 -5.31 -5.58 0.07
CA HIS A 123 -5.92 -4.26 0.20
C HIS A 123 -5.09 -3.29 -0.62
N CYS A 124 -5.72 -2.60 -1.56
CA CYS A 124 -5.02 -1.72 -2.48
C CYS A 124 -5.39 -0.27 -2.26
N PHE A 125 -4.41 0.60 -2.48
CA PHE A 125 -4.55 2.06 -2.43
C PHE A 125 -3.89 2.64 -3.68
N VAL A 126 -4.53 3.61 -4.32
CA VAL A 126 -3.96 4.38 -5.43
C VAL A 126 -3.82 5.82 -4.99
N ILE A 127 -2.62 6.37 -5.14
CA ILE A 127 -2.25 7.73 -4.75
C ILE A 127 -1.81 8.45 -6.01
N ASP A 128 -2.33 9.64 -6.24
CA ASP A 128 -1.95 10.45 -7.40
C ASP A 128 -0.57 11.12 -7.25
N GLY A 129 -0.08 11.75 -8.32
CA GLY A 129 1.21 12.44 -8.30
C GLY A 129 1.28 13.67 -7.38
N LYS A 130 0.15 14.13 -6.86
CA LYS A 130 0.06 15.20 -5.85
C LYS A 130 0.05 14.67 -4.43
N GLY A 131 0.05 13.34 -4.25
CA GLY A 131 -0.03 12.69 -2.95
C GLY A 131 -1.46 12.54 -2.41
N ILE A 132 -2.47 12.69 -3.26
CA ILE A 132 -3.87 12.54 -2.88
C ILE A 132 -4.31 11.08 -3.07
N LEU A 133 -4.98 10.52 -2.08
CA LEU A 133 -5.54 9.17 -2.16
C LEU A 133 -6.73 9.15 -3.13
N ALA A 134 -6.57 8.49 -4.27
CA ALA A 134 -7.60 8.39 -5.31
C ALA A 134 -8.48 7.14 -5.15
N TYR A 135 -7.94 6.06 -4.57
CA TYR A 135 -8.68 4.80 -4.37
C TYR A 135 -8.18 4.07 -3.13
N LYS A 136 -9.08 3.39 -2.42
CA LYS A 136 -8.78 2.36 -1.45
C LYS A 136 -9.80 1.24 -1.52
N GLY A 137 -9.37 -0.03 -1.55
CA GLY A 137 -10.30 -1.15 -1.62
C GLY A 137 -9.69 -2.45 -2.15
N ALA A 138 -10.56 -3.28 -2.70
CA ALA A 138 -10.21 -4.56 -3.29
C ALA A 138 -9.50 -4.39 -4.64
N ILE A 139 -8.88 -5.46 -5.15
CA ILE A 139 -8.30 -5.47 -6.50
C ILE A 139 -9.39 -5.50 -7.55
N ASP A 140 -10.39 -6.36 -7.35
CA ASP A 140 -11.45 -6.60 -8.32
C ASP A 140 -12.86 -6.61 -7.73
N SER A 141 -13.86 -6.71 -8.60
CA SER A 141 -15.29 -6.66 -8.27
C SER A 141 -15.88 -7.98 -7.77
N ILE A 142 -15.13 -9.11 -7.78
CA ILE A 142 -15.66 -10.42 -7.42
C ILE A 142 -15.00 -10.94 -6.13
N SER A 143 -15.75 -10.95 -5.04
CA SER A 143 -15.32 -11.49 -3.74
C SER A 143 -15.29 -13.02 -3.77
N SER A 144 -14.26 -13.56 -4.44
CA SER A 144 -14.01 -15.00 -4.60
C SER A 144 -12.52 -15.27 -4.55
N ALA A 145 -12.11 -16.42 -4.00
CA ALA A 145 -10.73 -16.90 -4.01
C ALA A 145 -10.39 -17.73 -5.27
N LYS A 146 -11.32 -17.87 -6.21
CA LYS A 146 -11.12 -18.65 -7.44
C LYS A 146 -10.45 -17.82 -8.51
N SER A 147 -9.30 -18.25 -9.02
CA SER A 147 -8.56 -17.58 -10.11
C SER A 147 -9.37 -17.46 -11.41
N ALA A 148 -10.24 -18.44 -11.70
CA ALA A 148 -11.12 -18.41 -12.89
C ALA A 148 -12.12 -17.21 -12.89
N ASP A 149 -12.32 -16.55 -11.77
CA ASP A 149 -13.22 -15.40 -11.69
C ASP A 149 -12.51 -14.07 -12.01
N ILE A 150 -11.19 -14.05 -12.12
CA ILE A 150 -10.41 -12.83 -12.44
C ILE A 150 -10.82 -12.27 -13.80
N GLU A 151 -10.96 -13.14 -14.81
CA GLU A 151 -11.29 -12.73 -16.19
C GLU A 151 -12.72 -12.17 -16.33
N LYS A 152 -13.59 -12.42 -15.34
CA LYS A 152 -14.99 -11.95 -15.30
C LYS A 152 -15.12 -10.66 -14.49
N ALA A 153 -14.09 -10.30 -13.75
CA ALA A 153 -14.12 -9.20 -12.80
C ALA A 153 -13.65 -7.89 -13.42
N ASN A 154 -14.21 -6.78 -12.95
CA ASN A 154 -13.66 -5.46 -13.21
C ASN A 154 -12.47 -5.22 -12.26
N ASN A 155 -11.30 -4.89 -12.79
CA ASN A 155 -10.14 -4.54 -11.99
C ASN A 155 -10.23 -3.08 -11.54
N TYR A 156 -10.52 -2.86 -10.25
CA TYR A 156 -10.68 -1.53 -9.68
C TYR A 156 -9.37 -0.75 -9.58
N VAL A 157 -8.25 -1.44 -9.37
CA VAL A 157 -6.93 -0.79 -9.26
C VAL A 157 -6.49 -0.24 -10.61
N LEU A 158 -6.61 -1.04 -11.69
CA LEU A 158 -6.30 -0.57 -13.04
C LEU A 158 -7.22 0.58 -13.46
N ALA A 159 -8.51 0.48 -13.15
CA ALA A 159 -9.47 1.56 -13.41
C ALA A 159 -9.09 2.85 -12.68
N ALA A 160 -8.71 2.77 -11.40
CA ALA A 160 -8.29 3.92 -10.62
C ALA A 160 -6.98 4.54 -11.14
N VAL A 161 -5.98 3.72 -11.50
CA VAL A 161 -4.73 4.21 -12.10
C VAL A 161 -5.00 4.93 -13.42
N LYS A 162 -5.89 4.38 -14.25
CA LYS A 162 -6.30 5.01 -15.50
C LYS A 162 -6.98 6.35 -15.26
N ALA A 163 -7.96 6.41 -14.34
CA ALA A 163 -8.69 7.64 -14.01
C ALA A 163 -7.76 8.75 -13.49
N VAL A 164 -6.78 8.41 -12.62
CA VAL A 164 -5.78 9.37 -12.14
C VAL A 164 -4.92 9.96 -13.27
N LYS A 165 -4.66 9.19 -14.33
CA LYS A 165 -3.86 9.64 -15.49
C LYS A 165 -4.65 10.51 -16.46
N GLU A 166 -5.94 10.28 -16.55
CA GLU A 166 -6.85 11.03 -17.45
C GLU A 166 -7.30 12.37 -16.82
N GLY A 167 -7.16 12.56 -15.50
CA GLY A 167 -7.47 13.80 -14.75
C GLY A 167 -8.85 13.77 -14.17
#